data_23a9c38bb494e08e5020b5f866babcaf
#
_entry.id   23a9c38bb494e08e5020b5f866babcaf
#
_cell.length_a   1.000
_cell.length_b   1.000
_cell.length_c   1.000
_cell.angle_alpha   90.00
_cell.angle_beta   90.00
_cell.angle_gamma   90.00
#
_symmetry.space_group_name_H-M   'P 1'
#
loop_
_entity.id
_entity.type
_entity.pdbx_description
1 polymer ?
#
loop_
_entity_poly.entity_id
_entity_poly.type
_entity_poly.pdbx_seq_one_letter_code
_entity_poly.pdbx_strand_id
1 'polypeptide(L)'
;MTGDPEAEQEIDFSRYWRLLAARWWVPVGGIVLGAIVGYAVALGGSQRYSASATLYLGQPYTASGNVALQGLQTNPSTVGTIAHALAVDQRVGEICKAKVGTFRSGISTKPISGSLSKNGQNPLVSLTVLSTKKKVAACAANQLAKAVISRTSGYAVDKIASFRGQLSQEQKGITALNAALADPNVSTTDKLLLQVQLNTAESDLSSTTQLLHQATAIEEPSVLTPASAARVTARSRRNSVVVAGLIGLVLGGLAALLWDRVAAVVARRRSV
;
A
#
# COMPACT_ATOMS: atom_id res chain seq x y z
N MET A 1 47.97 -28.47 46.83
CA MET A 1 47.45 -27.95 45.49
C MET A 1 46.49 -26.83 45.84
N THR A 2 47.04 -25.64 45.96
CA THR A 2 46.33 -24.41 46.28
C THR A 2 46.10 -23.72 44.95
N GLY A 3 44.84 -23.73 44.51
CA GLY A 3 44.42 -22.97 43.32
C GLY A 3 44.50 -21.48 43.62
N ASP A 4 45.25 -20.75 42.82
CA ASP A 4 45.22 -19.30 42.82
C ASP A 4 43.80 -18.82 42.52
N PRO A 5 43.23 -17.92 43.32
CA PRO A 5 41.99 -17.24 42.93
C PRO A 5 42.36 -16.34 41.74
N GLU A 6 41.69 -16.55 40.64
CA GLU A 6 41.73 -15.63 39.49
C GLU A 6 41.55 -14.22 40.03
N ALA A 7 42.61 -13.42 39.88
CA ALA A 7 42.56 -12.00 40.18
C ALA A 7 41.49 -11.38 39.27
N GLU A 8 40.30 -11.15 39.82
CA GLU A 8 39.28 -10.31 39.19
C GLU A 8 39.99 -9.00 38.88
N GLN A 9 40.27 -8.78 37.59
CA GLN A 9 40.77 -7.50 37.10
C GLN A 9 39.65 -6.47 37.34
N GLU A 10 39.67 -5.87 38.54
CA GLU A 10 38.85 -4.70 38.82
C GLU A 10 39.15 -3.65 37.75
N ILE A 11 38.17 -3.43 36.89
CA ILE A 11 38.25 -2.39 35.86
C ILE A 11 38.21 -1.04 36.60
N ASP A 12 39.37 -0.44 36.77
CA ASP A 12 39.51 0.87 37.45
C ASP A 12 38.91 1.99 36.60
N PHE A 13 37.61 2.19 36.77
CA PHE A 13 36.84 3.25 36.09
C PHE A 13 37.37 4.66 36.40
N SER A 14 38.02 4.85 37.55
CA SER A 14 38.56 6.15 37.95
C SER A 14 39.68 6.61 37.02
N ARG A 15 40.47 5.67 36.52
CA ARG A 15 41.56 5.92 35.55
C ARG A 15 41.00 6.38 34.20
N TYR A 16 39.97 5.71 33.70
CA TYR A 16 39.35 6.08 32.43
C TYR A 16 38.66 7.44 32.50
N TRP A 17 38.03 7.75 33.63
CA TRP A 17 37.38 9.04 33.84
C TRP A 17 38.40 10.19 33.88
N ARG A 18 39.54 10.03 34.51
CA ARG A 18 40.63 11.03 34.51
C ARG A 18 41.25 11.23 33.14
N LEU A 19 41.40 10.20 32.32
CA LEU A 19 41.87 10.30 30.94
C LEU A 19 40.85 11.03 30.05
N LEU A 20 39.56 10.76 30.21
CA LEU A 20 38.50 11.46 29.50
C LEU A 20 38.43 12.96 29.90
N ALA A 21 38.52 13.24 31.21
CA ALA A 21 38.49 14.60 31.72
C ALA A 21 39.73 15.42 31.30
N ALA A 22 40.90 14.81 31.21
CA ALA A 22 42.11 15.48 30.74
C ALA A 22 42.02 15.84 29.23
N ARG A 23 41.20 15.13 28.45
CA ARG A 23 41.06 15.29 26.99
C ARG A 23 39.61 15.53 26.55
N TRP A 24 38.85 16.21 27.39
CA TRP A 24 37.40 16.47 27.16
C TRP A 24 37.12 17.12 25.80
N TRP A 25 38.10 17.83 25.22
CA TRP A 25 37.97 18.47 23.92
C TRP A 25 37.84 17.46 22.75
N VAL A 26 38.34 16.20 22.87
CA VAL A 26 38.24 15.18 21.83
C VAL A 26 36.81 14.65 21.67
N PRO A 27 36.12 14.22 22.75
CA PRO A 27 34.68 13.88 22.67
C PRO A 27 33.82 15.04 22.20
N VAL A 28 34.10 16.28 22.67
CA VAL A 28 33.36 17.47 22.23
C VAL A 28 33.60 17.75 20.75
N GLY A 29 34.85 17.65 20.27
CA GLY A 29 35.15 17.74 18.84
C GLY A 29 34.42 16.68 18.03
N GLY A 30 34.34 15.46 18.56
CA GLY A 30 33.56 14.36 17.95
C GLY A 30 32.07 14.67 17.83
N ILE A 31 31.46 15.28 18.86
CA ILE A 31 30.04 15.73 18.81
C ILE A 31 29.85 16.78 17.72
N VAL A 32 30.73 17.78 17.67
CA VAL A 32 30.63 18.88 16.70
C VAL A 32 30.78 18.36 15.28
N LEU A 33 31.79 17.54 15.01
CA LEU A 33 31.99 16.93 13.69
C LEU A 33 30.82 16.01 13.32
N GLY A 34 30.35 15.17 14.25
CA GLY A 34 29.18 14.33 14.07
C GLY A 34 27.92 15.14 13.75
N ALA A 35 27.70 16.23 14.49
CA ALA A 35 26.58 17.12 14.24
C ALA A 35 26.65 17.82 12.86
N ILE A 36 27.84 18.26 12.42
CA ILE A 36 28.05 18.85 11.09
C ILE A 36 27.75 17.83 9.99
N VAL A 37 28.25 16.61 10.12
CA VAL A 37 28.00 15.51 9.17
C VAL A 37 26.51 15.17 9.16
N GLY A 38 25.88 15.03 10.33
CA GLY A 38 24.44 14.78 10.45
C GLY A 38 23.57 15.86 9.83
N TYR A 39 24.00 17.12 9.97
CA TYR A 39 23.35 18.27 9.33
C TYR A 39 23.52 18.24 7.80
N ALA A 40 24.72 17.98 7.30
CA ALA A 40 25.00 17.87 5.87
C ALA A 40 24.19 16.74 5.21
N VAL A 41 24.10 15.57 5.86
CA VAL A 41 23.26 14.45 5.40
C VAL A 41 21.78 14.82 5.40
N ALA A 42 21.34 15.59 6.40
CA ALA A 42 19.95 16.04 6.50
C ALA A 42 19.59 17.12 5.45
N LEU A 43 20.55 17.89 4.96
CA LEU A 43 20.35 18.86 3.87
C LEU A 43 20.11 18.16 2.52
N GLY A 44 20.71 17.00 2.28
CA GLY A 44 20.51 16.20 1.06
C GLY A 44 19.14 15.51 0.96
N GLY A 45 18.34 15.50 2.04
CA GLY A 45 17.03 14.88 2.08
C GLY A 45 15.96 15.72 1.37
N SER A 46 15.57 15.34 0.13
CA SER A 46 14.46 15.96 -0.58
C SER A 46 13.11 15.65 0.12
N GLN A 47 12.27 16.66 0.29
CA GLN A 47 10.89 16.44 0.76
C GLN A 47 10.15 15.51 -0.19
N ARG A 48 9.50 14.49 0.38
CA ARG A 48 8.64 13.58 -0.36
C ARG A 48 7.21 13.66 0.15
N TYR A 49 6.28 13.44 -0.75
CA TYR A 49 4.86 13.36 -0.48
C TYR A 49 4.41 11.95 -0.80
N SER A 50 3.63 11.36 0.11
CA SER A 50 2.98 10.06 -0.05
C SER A 50 1.51 10.26 -0.31
N ALA A 51 0.96 9.59 -1.29
CA ALA A 51 -0.47 9.54 -1.55
C ALA A 51 -0.89 8.08 -1.65
N SER A 52 -1.87 7.67 -0.85
CA SER A 52 -2.35 6.30 -0.79
C SER A 52 -3.83 6.24 -1.15
N ALA A 53 -4.19 5.39 -2.10
CA ALA A 53 -5.55 5.02 -2.43
C ALA A 53 -5.85 3.62 -1.91
N THR A 54 -7.05 3.41 -1.37
CA THR A 54 -7.53 2.07 -1.01
C THR A 54 -8.46 1.56 -2.09
N LEU A 55 -8.11 0.40 -2.64
CA LEU A 55 -8.84 -0.28 -3.71
C LEU A 55 -9.55 -1.51 -3.15
N TYR A 56 -10.78 -1.70 -3.56
CA TYR A 56 -11.51 -2.95 -3.44
C TYR A 56 -11.48 -3.64 -4.80
N LEU A 57 -10.95 -4.85 -4.85
CA LEU A 57 -10.78 -5.59 -6.11
C LEU A 57 -12.03 -6.36 -6.54
N GLY A 58 -13.08 -6.33 -5.70
CA GLY A 58 -14.25 -7.15 -5.89
C GLY A 58 -14.02 -8.63 -5.52
N GLN A 59 -15.11 -9.34 -5.36
CA GLN A 59 -15.09 -10.79 -5.16
C GLN A 59 -16.06 -11.43 -6.16
N PRO A 60 -15.61 -11.72 -7.39
CA PRO A 60 -16.47 -12.25 -8.42
C PRO A 60 -16.99 -13.65 -8.05
N TYR A 61 -18.24 -13.89 -8.40
CA TYR A 61 -18.91 -15.19 -8.25
C TYR A 61 -19.30 -15.73 -9.64
N THR A 62 -19.59 -17.03 -9.70
CA THR A 62 -20.19 -17.65 -10.88
C THR A 62 -21.49 -16.96 -11.28
N ALA A 63 -21.99 -17.22 -12.48
CA ALA A 63 -23.26 -16.62 -12.94
C ALA A 63 -24.43 -16.92 -11.99
N SER A 64 -24.42 -18.11 -11.36
CA SER A 64 -25.41 -18.51 -10.35
C SER A 64 -25.21 -17.87 -8.96
N GLY A 65 -24.15 -17.10 -8.75
CA GLY A 65 -23.84 -16.45 -7.47
C GLY A 65 -23.36 -17.35 -6.33
N ASN A 66 -23.16 -18.65 -6.58
CA ASN A 66 -22.94 -19.64 -5.53
C ASN A 66 -21.46 -19.92 -5.22
N VAL A 67 -20.56 -19.75 -6.20
CA VAL A 67 -19.13 -20.08 -6.07
C VAL A 67 -18.28 -18.85 -6.34
N ALA A 68 -17.43 -18.50 -5.39
CA ALA A 68 -16.47 -17.43 -5.57
C ALA A 68 -15.39 -17.84 -6.60
N LEU A 69 -15.17 -16.98 -7.59
CA LEU A 69 -14.16 -17.18 -8.61
C LEU A 69 -12.82 -16.59 -8.14
N GLN A 70 -11.76 -17.37 -8.34
CA GLN A 70 -10.40 -16.90 -8.11
C GLN A 70 -9.73 -16.66 -9.46
N GLY A 71 -9.14 -15.49 -9.63
CA GLY A 71 -8.47 -15.15 -10.87
C GLY A 71 -7.45 -14.03 -10.71
N LEU A 72 -6.83 -13.64 -11.80
CA LEU A 72 -5.90 -12.50 -11.82
C LEU A 72 -6.52 -11.21 -11.29
N GLN A 73 -7.83 -11.05 -11.47
CA GLN A 73 -8.59 -9.87 -11.06
C GLN A 73 -8.70 -9.73 -9.54
N THR A 74 -8.74 -10.84 -8.81
CA THR A 74 -8.85 -10.89 -7.34
C THR A 74 -7.51 -10.99 -6.63
N ASN A 75 -6.41 -11.15 -7.39
CA ASN A 75 -5.08 -11.30 -6.81
C ASN A 75 -4.43 -9.93 -6.55
N PRO A 76 -4.11 -9.58 -5.30
CA PRO A 76 -3.45 -8.33 -4.95
C PRO A 76 -2.12 -8.09 -5.69
N SER A 77 -1.40 -9.14 -6.09
CA SER A 77 -0.14 -9.01 -6.84
C SER A 77 -0.36 -8.46 -8.25
N THR A 78 -1.52 -8.71 -8.86
CA THR A 78 -1.89 -8.19 -10.18
C THR A 78 -1.96 -6.66 -10.17
N VAL A 79 -2.39 -6.06 -9.05
CA VAL A 79 -2.41 -4.59 -8.87
C VAL A 79 -1.02 -4.01 -9.06
N GLY A 80 -0.01 -4.63 -8.45
CA GLY A 80 1.38 -4.21 -8.61
C GLY A 80 1.85 -4.30 -10.07
N THR A 81 1.54 -5.41 -10.73
CA THR A 81 1.90 -5.62 -12.15
C THR A 81 1.25 -4.56 -13.05
N ILE A 82 -0.03 -4.27 -12.86
CA ILE A 82 -0.75 -3.23 -13.62
C ILE A 82 -0.18 -1.84 -13.32
N ALA A 83 0.05 -1.54 -12.04
CA ALA A 83 0.54 -0.23 -11.60
C ALA A 83 1.98 0.07 -12.08
N HIS A 84 2.80 -0.96 -12.34
CA HIS A 84 4.16 -0.82 -12.87
C HIS A 84 4.25 -1.00 -14.39
N ALA A 85 3.12 -1.23 -15.08
CA ALA A 85 3.11 -1.35 -16.54
C ALA A 85 3.50 -0.03 -17.20
N LEU A 86 4.52 -0.03 -18.05
CA LEU A 86 5.09 1.18 -18.67
C LEU A 86 4.03 2.03 -19.39
N ALA A 87 3.13 1.38 -20.13
CA ALA A 87 2.06 2.08 -20.86
C ALA A 87 1.09 2.80 -19.89
N VAL A 88 0.83 2.23 -18.70
CA VAL A 88 0.01 2.87 -17.67
C VAL A 88 0.74 4.05 -17.07
N ASP A 89 2.03 3.88 -16.73
CA ASP A 89 2.87 4.95 -16.20
C ASP A 89 2.98 6.14 -17.14
N GLN A 90 3.17 5.89 -18.44
CA GLN A 90 3.22 6.93 -19.48
C GLN A 90 1.92 7.72 -19.53
N ARG A 91 0.78 7.04 -19.60
CA ARG A 91 -0.54 7.69 -19.61
C ARG A 91 -0.81 8.50 -18.34
N VAL A 92 -0.43 7.96 -17.19
CA VAL A 92 -0.53 8.69 -15.91
C VAL A 92 0.39 9.90 -15.90
N GLY A 93 1.60 9.78 -16.43
CA GLY A 93 2.54 10.89 -16.57
C GLY A 93 1.99 12.03 -17.41
N GLU A 94 1.34 11.72 -18.55
CA GLU A 94 0.67 12.69 -19.42
C GLU A 94 -0.48 13.40 -18.69
N ILE A 95 -1.40 12.66 -18.08
CA ILE A 95 -2.54 13.21 -17.36
C ILE A 95 -2.09 14.10 -16.19
N CYS A 96 -1.10 13.65 -15.43
CA CYS A 96 -0.58 14.37 -14.25
C CYS A 96 0.47 15.44 -14.60
N LYS A 97 0.79 15.63 -15.89
CA LYS A 97 1.82 16.56 -16.39
C LYS A 97 3.16 16.37 -15.67
N ALA A 98 3.57 15.11 -15.50
CA ALA A 98 4.75 14.72 -14.75
C ALA A 98 5.60 13.70 -15.53
N LYS A 99 6.93 13.80 -15.41
CA LYS A 99 7.83 12.78 -15.96
C LYS A 99 7.65 11.47 -15.18
N VAL A 100 7.56 10.33 -15.86
CA VAL A 100 7.36 8.99 -15.27
C VAL A 100 8.36 8.71 -14.15
N GLY A 101 9.63 9.07 -14.32
CA GLY A 101 10.68 8.88 -13.32
C GLY A 101 10.44 9.61 -11.99
N THR A 102 9.54 10.61 -11.93
CA THR A 102 9.26 11.36 -10.70
C THR A 102 8.35 10.63 -9.71
N PHE A 103 7.64 9.57 -10.14
CA PHE A 103 6.71 8.83 -9.30
C PHE A 103 6.85 7.30 -9.43
N ARG A 104 7.35 6.77 -10.57
CA ARG A 104 7.42 5.33 -10.85
C ARG A 104 8.20 4.55 -9.78
N SER A 105 9.35 5.05 -9.36
CA SER A 105 10.17 4.42 -8.31
C SER A 105 9.53 4.48 -6.91
N GLY A 106 8.50 5.30 -6.76
CA GLY A 106 7.75 5.47 -5.51
C GLY A 106 6.41 4.74 -5.48
N ILE A 107 6.06 3.96 -6.52
CA ILE A 107 4.85 3.15 -6.53
C ILE A 107 5.06 1.93 -5.63
N SER A 108 4.13 1.69 -4.73
CA SER A 108 4.08 0.46 -3.94
C SER A 108 2.64 0.02 -3.73
N THR A 109 2.42 -1.29 -3.75
CA THR A 109 1.13 -1.91 -3.51
C THR A 109 1.25 -2.87 -2.34
N LYS A 110 0.30 -2.80 -1.41
CA LYS A 110 0.27 -3.70 -0.25
C LYS A 110 -1.15 -4.20 -0.03
N PRO A 111 -1.35 -5.52 0.14
CA PRO A 111 -2.63 -6.03 0.60
C PRO A 111 -2.90 -5.49 2.01
N ILE A 112 -4.15 -5.11 2.27
CA ILE A 112 -4.57 -4.69 3.61
C ILE A 112 -4.98 -5.95 4.36
N SER A 113 -4.14 -6.41 5.29
CA SER A 113 -4.42 -7.58 6.12
C SER A 113 -5.52 -7.24 7.14
N GLY A 114 -6.57 -8.05 7.21
CA GLY A 114 -7.65 -7.94 8.20
C GLY A 114 -7.99 -9.31 8.79
N SER A 115 -8.79 -9.33 9.85
CA SER A 115 -9.23 -10.56 10.54
C SER A 115 -10.01 -11.53 9.64
N LEU A 116 -10.55 -11.06 8.52
CA LEU A 116 -11.23 -11.85 7.50
C LEU A 116 -10.29 -12.60 6.56
N SER A 117 -8.98 -12.37 6.64
CA SER A 117 -8.00 -12.96 5.72
C SER A 117 -7.58 -14.40 6.07
N LYS A 118 -8.30 -15.10 6.94
CA LYS A 118 -7.98 -16.48 7.32
C LYS A 118 -7.90 -17.45 6.14
N ASN A 119 -8.52 -17.10 5.00
CA ASN A 119 -8.50 -17.90 3.77
C ASN A 119 -7.66 -17.27 2.63
N GLY A 120 -6.75 -16.34 2.93
CA GLY A 120 -5.83 -15.76 1.94
C GLY A 120 -6.44 -14.79 0.93
N GLN A 121 -7.72 -14.47 1.04
CA GLN A 121 -8.44 -13.61 0.08
C GLN A 121 -8.87 -12.30 0.75
N ASN A 122 -7.96 -11.34 0.74
CA ASN A 122 -8.34 -9.98 1.09
C ASN A 122 -8.46 -9.16 -0.20
N PRO A 123 -9.67 -8.75 -0.61
CA PRO A 123 -9.88 -7.97 -1.81
C PRO A 123 -9.43 -6.51 -1.67
N LEU A 124 -8.88 -6.14 -0.52
CA LEU A 124 -8.44 -4.77 -0.24
C LEU A 124 -6.95 -4.60 -0.50
N VAL A 125 -6.61 -3.59 -1.30
CA VAL A 125 -5.22 -3.25 -1.61
C VAL A 125 -4.99 -1.75 -1.42
N SER A 126 -3.90 -1.42 -0.73
CA SER A 126 -3.40 -0.04 -0.64
C SER A 126 -2.40 0.20 -1.77
N LEU A 127 -2.69 1.16 -2.64
CA LEU A 127 -1.79 1.66 -3.68
C LEU A 127 -1.20 2.99 -3.21
N THR A 128 0.10 3.02 -2.99
CA THR A 128 0.82 4.21 -2.51
C THR A 128 1.78 4.71 -3.57
N VAL A 129 1.81 6.03 -3.76
CA VAL A 129 2.76 6.71 -4.65
C VAL A 129 3.54 7.76 -3.87
N LEU A 130 4.87 7.68 -3.95
CA LEU A 130 5.80 8.66 -3.40
C LEU A 130 6.30 9.57 -4.52
N SER A 131 6.25 10.90 -4.31
CA SER A 131 6.80 11.88 -5.25
C SER A 131 7.35 13.09 -4.50
N THR A 132 8.24 13.84 -5.15
CA THR A 132 8.75 15.12 -4.62
C THR A 132 7.72 16.26 -4.69
N LYS A 133 6.67 16.11 -5.50
CA LYS A 133 5.62 17.10 -5.69
C LYS A 133 4.28 16.58 -5.17
N LYS A 134 3.64 17.32 -4.25
CA LYS A 134 2.33 16.97 -3.64
C LYS A 134 1.26 16.65 -4.68
N LYS A 135 1.09 17.55 -5.68
CA LYS A 135 0.07 17.37 -6.73
C LYS A 135 0.32 16.13 -7.58
N VAL A 136 1.58 15.81 -7.89
CA VAL A 136 1.96 14.64 -8.68
C VAL A 136 1.69 13.35 -7.92
N ALA A 137 2.02 13.28 -6.63
CA ALA A 137 1.76 12.10 -5.81
C ALA A 137 0.25 11.76 -5.78
N ALA A 138 -0.60 12.74 -5.46
CA ALA A 138 -2.06 12.54 -5.41
C ALA A 138 -2.65 12.19 -6.78
N CYS A 139 -2.27 12.93 -7.83
CA CYS A 139 -2.74 12.67 -9.20
C CYS A 139 -2.35 11.26 -9.66
N ALA A 140 -1.06 10.91 -9.54
CA ALA A 140 -0.56 9.62 -9.99
C ALA A 140 -1.23 8.46 -9.24
N ALA A 141 -1.36 8.54 -7.91
CA ALA A 141 -2.04 7.51 -7.13
C ALA A 141 -3.50 7.32 -7.56
N ASN A 142 -4.25 8.41 -7.77
CA ASN A 142 -5.64 8.32 -8.21
C ASN A 142 -5.78 7.80 -9.65
N GLN A 143 -4.90 8.20 -10.58
CA GLN A 143 -4.96 7.72 -11.95
C GLN A 143 -4.52 6.25 -12.07
N LEU A 144 -3.50 5.83 -11.32
CA LEU A 144 -3.12 4.43 -11.23
C LEU A 144 -4.25 3.58 -10.63
N ALA A 145 -4.91 4.07 -9.57
CA ALA A 145 -6.08 3.42 -8.98
C ALA A 145 -7.19 3.19 -10.02
N LYS A 146 -7.54 4.23 -10.79
CA LYS A 146 -8.52 4.12 -11.89
C LYS A 146 -8.08 3.13 -12.96
N ALA A 147 -6.81 3.14 -13.35
CA ALA A 147 -6.28 2.21 -14.34
C ALA A 147 -6.34 0.75 -13.87
N VAL A 148 -6.06 0.49 -12.58
CA VAL A 148 -6.21 -0.83 -11.98
C VAL A 148 -7.66 -1.27 -12.03
N ILE A 149 -8.58 -0.46 -11.50
CA ILE A 149 -10.02 -0.78 -11.49
C ILE A 149 -10.53 -1.07 -12.90
N SER A 150 -10.22 -0.21 -13.87
CA SER A 150 -10.64 -0.39 -15.27
C SER A 150 -10.16 -1.72 -15.88
N ARG A 151 -8.98 -2.22 -15.48
CA ARG A 151 -8.44 -3.49 -15.98
C ARG A 151 -8.93 -4.71 -15.22
N THR A 152 -9.37 -4.55 -13.98
CA THR A 152 -9.85 -5.65 -13.15
C THR A 152 -11.38 -5.79 -13.16
N SER A 153 -12.12 -4.77 -13.62
CA SER A 153 -13.58 -4.76 -13.62
C SER A 153 -14.26 -5.48 -14.77
N GLY A 154 -13.52 -5.92 -15.81
CA GLY A 154 -14.11 -6.44 -17.05
C GLY A 154 -15.20 -7.49 -16.81
N TYR A 155 -14.89 -8.55 -16.05
CA TYR A 155 -15.85 -9.61 -15.75
C TYR A 155 -17.12 -9.10 -15.02
N ALA A 156 -16.95 -8.26 -14.00
CA ALA A 156 -18.07 -7.73 -13.24
C ALA A 156 -18.95 -6.81 -14.12
N VAL A 157 -18.35 -5.96 -14.95
CA VAL A 157 -19.06 -5.07 -15.89
C VAL A 157 -19.88 -5.87 -16.88
N ASP A 158 -19.29 -6.90 -17.51
CA ASP A 158 -20.00 -7.75 -18.50
C ASP A 158 -21.15 -8.51 -17.83
N LYS A 159 -20.93 -9.05 -16.62
CA LYS A 159 -21.95 -9.75 -15.83
C LYS A 159 -23.11 -8.83 -15.45
N ILE A 160 -22.81 -7.62 -14.97
CA ILE A 160 -23.82 -6.60 -14.64
C ILE A 160 -24.63 -6.22 -15.89
N ALA A 161 -23.96 -6.03 -17.03
CA ALA A 161 -24.65 -5.72 -18.29
C ALA A 161 -25.58 -6.86 -18.72
N SER A 162 -25.13 -8.12 -18.57
CA SER A 162 -25.95 -9.32 -18.85
C SER A 162 -27.21 -9.35 -17.97
N PHE A 163 -27.08 -9.18 -16.66
CA PHE A 163 -28.23 -9.18 -15.75
C PHE A 163 -29.20 -8.03 -16.03
N ARG A 164 -28.71 -6.85 -16.34
CA ARG A 164 -29.57 -5.73 -16.77
C ARG A 164 -30.35 -6.05 -18.06
N GLY A 165 -29.71 -6.74 -19.00
CA GLY A 165 -30.36 -7.23 -20.21
C GLY A 165 -31.47 -8.25 -19.90
N GLN A 166 -31.19 -9.22 -19.03
CA GLN A 166 -32.17 -10.23 -18.57
C GLN A 166 -33.36 -9.58 -17.88
N LEU A 167 -33.12 -8.66 -16.92
CA LEU A 167 -34.19 -7.92 -16.25
C LEU A 167 -35.12 -7.18 -17.23
N SER A 168 -34.54 -6.55 -18.25
CA SER A 168 -35.33 -5.87 -19.27
C SER A 168 -36.20 -6.84 -20.05
N GLN A 169 -35.71 -8.06 -20.35
CA GLN A 169 -36.49 -9.09 -21.05
C GLN A 169 -37.58 -9.68 -20.15
N GLU A 170 -37.27 -9.98 -18.90
CA GLU A 170 -38.24 -10.50 -17.91
C GLU A 170 -39.39 -9.51 -17.68
N GLN A 171 -39.07 -8.21 -17.53
CA GLN A 171 -40.07 -7.16 -17.39
C GLN A 171 -41.01 -7.07 -18.61
N LYS A 172 -40.45 -7.17 -19.83
CA LYS A 172 -41.27 -7.22 -21.04
C LYS A 172 -42.13 -8.47 -21.10
N GLY A 173 -41.59 -9.62 -20.70
CA GLY A 173 -42.34 -10.88 -20.60
C GLY A 173 -43.51 -10.77 -19.64
N ILE A 174 -43.30 -10.24 -18.43
CA ILE A 174 -44.35 -10.01 -17.42
C ILE A 174 -45.40 -9.04 -17.99
N THR A 175 -45.01 -8.00 -18.65
CA THR A 175 -45.97 -7.05 -19.26
C THR A 175 -46.82 -7.73 -20.32
N ALA A 176 -46.23 -8.58 -21.19
CA ALA A 176 -46.95 -9.35 -22.18
C ALA A 176 -47.94 -10.37 -21.58
N LEU A 177 -47.49 -11.09 -20.54
CA LEU A 177 -48.34 -12.04 -19.80
C LEU A 177 -49.52 -11.34 -19.14
N ASN A 178 -49.30 -10.21 -18.49
CA ASN A 178 -50.38 -9.41 -17.92
C ASN A 178 -51.37 -8.90 -18.98
N ALA A 179 -50.90 -8.48 -20.15
CA ALA A 179 -51.77 -8.08 -21.26
C ALA A 179 -52.59 -9.29 -21.77
N ALA A 180 -51.97 -10.46 -21.90
CA ALA A 180 -52.69 -11.69 -22.28
C ALA A 180 -53.73 -12.15 -21.25
N LEU A 181 -53.46 -12.00 -19.96
CA LEU A 181 -54.40 -12.29 -18.90
C LEU A 181 -55.63 -11.35 -18.88
N ALA A 182 -55.43 -10.12 -19.33
CA ALA A 182 -56.50 -9.12 -19.46
C ALA A 182 -57.42 -9.32 -20.67
N ASP A 183 -57.04 -10.17 -21.64
CA ASP A 183 -57.83 -10.43 -22.81
C ASP A 183 -59.09 -11.25 -22.43
N PRO A 184 -60.33 -10.73 -22.73
CA PRO A 184 -61.57 -11.42 -22.44
C PRO A 184 -61.80 -12.70 -23.23
N ASN A 185 -61.08 -12.87 -24.38
CA ASN A 185 -61.25 -14.03 -25.26
C ASN A 185 -60.42 -15.25 -24.82
N VAL A 186 -59.55 -15.11 -23.85
CA VAL A 186 -58.72 -16.20 -23.31
C VAL A 186 -59.56 -17.10 -22.42
N SER A 187 -59.48 -18.42 -22.67
CA SER A 187 -60.22 -19.41 -21.88
C SER A 187 -59.77 -19.45 -20.43
N THR A 188 -60.65 -19.93 -19.51
CA THR A 188 -60.32 -20.06 -18.09
C THR A 188 -59.11 -20.96 -17.85
N THR A 189 -58.98 -22.04 -18.62
CA THR A 189 -57.83 -22.96 -18.54
C THR A 189 -56.50 -22.28 -18.96
N ASP A 190 -56.55 -21.51 -20.06
CA ASP A 190 -55.39 -20.77 -20.55
C ASP A 190 -54.97 -19.66 -19.56
N LYS A 191 -55.97 -19.01 -18.91
CA LYS A 191 -55.69 -18.03 -17.84
C LYS A 191 -54.94 -18.64 -16.66
N LEU A 192 -55.29 -19.86 -16.24
CA LEU A 192 -54.55 -20.55 -15.17
C LEU A 192 -53.10 -20.86 -15.62
N LEU A 193 -52.90 -21.28 -16.85
CA LEU A 193 -51.54 -21.51 -17.38
C LEU A 193 -50.71 -20.21 -17.45
N LEU A 194 -51.31 -19.12 -17.96
CA LEU A 194 -50.68 -17.79 -17.97
C LEU A 194 -50.34 -17.29 -16.56
N GLN A 195 -51.20 -17.57 -15.55
CA GLN A 195 -50.93 -17.22 -14.17
C GLN A 195 -49.74 -17.97 -13.59
N VAL A 196 -49.57 -19.26 -13.94
CA VAL A 196 -48.40 -20.04 -13.52
C VAL A 196 -47.13 -19.48 -14.18
N GLN A 197 -47.20 -19.13 -15.49
CA GLN A 197 -46.08 -18.52 -16.21
C GLN A 197 -45.73 -17.14 -15.64
N LEU A 198 -46.75 -16.34 -15.26
CA LEU A 198 -46.52 -15.03 -14.63
C LEU A 198 -45.79 -15.18 -13.28
N ASN A 199 -46.25 -16.09 -12.43
CA ASN A 199 -45.61 -16.35 -11.13
C ASN A 199 -44.13 -16.80 -11.32
N THR A 200 -43.86 -17.63 -12.33
CA THR A 200 -42.52 -18.07 -12.65
C THR A 200 -41.65 -16.88 -13.11
N ALA A 201 -42.18 -16.04 -14.02
CA ALA A 201 -41.50 -14.87 -14.52
C ALA A 201 -41.19 -13.83 -13.42
N GLU A 202 -42.13 -13.64 -12.46
CA GLU A 202 -41.92 -12.77 -11.30
C GLU A 202 -40.86 -13.33 -10.34
N SER A 203 -40.80 -14.65 -10.16
CA SER A 203 -39.77 -15.33 -9.37
C SER A 203 -38.39 -15.16 -10.02
N ASP A 204 -38.30 -15.31 -11.36
CA ASP A 204 -37.07 -15.13 -12.12
C ASP A 204 -36.58 -13.68 -12.04
N LEU A 205 -37.50 -12.70 -12.18
CA LEU A 205 -37.21 -11.27 -12.03
C LEU A 205 -36.61 -10.96 -10.64
N SER A 206 -37.21 -11.55 -9.59
CA SER A 206 -36.72 -11.39 -8.22
C SER A 206 -35.29 -11.96 -8.07
N SER A 207 -35.07 -13.17 -8.59
CA SER A 207 -33.76 -13.83 -8.58
C SER A 207 -32.69 -13.06 -9.34
N THR A 208 -32.99 -12.64 -10.56
CA THR A 208 -32.08 -11.83 -11.38
C THR A 208 -31.77 -10.49 -10.74
N THR A 209 -32.77 -9.85 -10.10
CA THR A 209 -32.56 -8.62 -9.34
C THR A 209 -31.58 -8.84 -8.17
N GLN A 210 -31.72 -9.93 -7.43
CA GLN A 210 -30.84 -10.28 -6.33
C GLN A 210 -29.40 -10.53 -6.83
N LEU A 211 -29.23 -11.25 -7.94
CA LEU A 211 -27.92 -11.49 -8.55
C LEU A 211 -27.27 -10.18 -9.06
N LEU A 212 -28.07 -9.27 -9.61
CA LEU A 212 -27.58 -7.94 -10.01
C LEU A 212 -27.10 -7.14 -8.80
N HIS A 213 -27.84 -7.15 -7.69
CA HIS A 213 -27.41 -6.50 -6.46
C HIS A 213 -26.11 -7.10 -5.92
N GLN A 214 -25.97 -8.41 -5.93
CA GLN A 214 -24.74 -9.09 -5.54
C GLN A 214 -23.57 -8.65 -6.45
N ALA A 215 -23.77 -8.67 -7.78
CA ALA A 215 -22.76 -8.30 -8.73
C ALA A 215 -22.30 -6.84 -8.55
N THR A 216 -23.21 -5.91 -8.32
CA THR A 216 -22.88 -4.49 -8.15
C THR A 216 -22.29 -4.16 -6.78
N ALA A 217 -22.76 -4.80 -5.70
CA ALA A 217 -22.33 -4.46 -4.33
C ALA A 217 -21.07 -5.21 -3.88
N ILE A 218 -20.86 -6.44 -4.38
CA ILE A 218 -19.81 -7.33 -3.88
C ILE A 218 -18.76 -7.63 -4.95
N GLU A 219 -19.16 -7.75 -6.21
CA GLU A 219 -18.24 -8.20 -7.25
C GLU A 219 -17.56 -7.06 -8.00
N GLU A 220 -18.17 -5.88 -8.04
CA GLU A 220 -17.63 -4.75 -8.79
C GLU A 220 -16.43 -4.11 -8.07
N PRO A 221 -15.24 -4.07 -8.70
CA PRO A 221 -14.09 -3.38 -8.14
C PRO A 221 -14.32 -1.87 -8.03
N SER A 222 -13.83 -1.27 -6.96
CA SER A 222 -14.03 0.17 -6.71
C SER A 222 -12.88 0.81 -5.95
N VAL A 223 -12.78 2.14 -6.05
CA VAL A 223 -11.87 2.95 -5.22
C VAL A 223 -12.61 3.35 -3.95
N LEU A 224 -12.31 2.71 -2.83
CA LEU A 224 -12.96 3.02 -1.55
C LEU A 224 -12.50 4.36 -0.98
N THR A 225 -11.19 4.61 -1.05
CA THR A 225 -10.63 5.87 -0.55
C THR A 225 -9.72 6.47 -1.60
N PRO A 226 -10.07 7.64 -2.16
CA PRO A 226 -9.20 8.34 -3.09
C PRO A 226 -7.93 8.82 -2.39
N ALA A 227 -6.83 8.87 -3.16
CA ALA A 227 -5.54 9.29 -2.64
C ALA A 227 -5.50 10.79 -2.36
N SER A 228 -5.11 11.12 -1.14
CA SER A 228 -4.71 12.47 -0.74
C SER A 228 -3.22 12.47 -0.39
N ALA A 229 -2.48 13.49 -0.83
CA ALA A 229 -1.05 13.55 -0.58
C ALA A 229 -0.74 14.17 0.78
N ALA A 230 -0.10 13.39 1.64
CA ALA A 230 0.48 13.81 2.90
C ALA A 230 1.99 13.96 2.78
N ARG A 231 2.57 14.87 3.55
CA ARG A 231 4.03 15.04 3.64
C ARG A 231 4.60 13.85 4.41
N VAL A 232 5.48 13.09 3.77
CA VAL A 232 6.29 12.10 4.48
C VAL A 232 7.47 12.86 5.07
N THR A 233 7.57 12.87 6.40
CA THR A 233 8.71 13.47 7.08
C THR A 233 9.94 12.63 6.71
N ALA A 234 10.73 13.12 5.75
CA ALA A 234 12.11 12.68 5.66
C ALA A 234 12.71 12.84 7.07
N ARG A 235 13.57 11.90 7.47
CA ARG A 235 14.27 11.89 8.76
C ARG A 235 14.39 13.30 9.32
N SER A 236 13.76 13.57 10.46
CA SER A 236 13.74 14.90 11.07
C SER A 236 15.18 15.41 11.14
N ARG A 237 15.47 16.60 10.60
CA ARG A 237 16.82 17.18 10.64
C ARG A 237 17.39 17.14 12.06
N ARG A 238 16.54 17.41 13.04
CA ARG A 238 16.86 17.36 14.45
C ARG A 238 17.31 15.94 14.88
N ASN A 239 16.58 14.91 14.51
CA ASN A 239 16.94 13.53 14.87
C ASN A 239 18.23 13.06 14.18
N SER A 240 18.48 13.46 12.93
CA SER A 240 19.72 13.12 12.23
C SER A 240 20.93 13.78 12.87
N VAL A 241 20.84 15.04 13.28
CA VAL A 241 21.90 15.76 13.99
C VAL A 241 22.17 15.15 15.37
N VAL A 242 21.10 14.83 16.12
CA VAL A 242 21.25 14.21 17.45
C VAL A 242 21.89 12.83 17.36
N VAL A 243 21.41 11.96 16.46
CA VAL A 243 21.98 10.62 16.29
C VAL A 243 23.45 10.68 15.82
N ALA A 244 23.74 11.53 14.84
CA ALA A 244 25.11 11.68 14.35
C ALA A 244 26.04 12.33 15.41
N GLY A 245 25.53 13.25 16.22
CA GLY A 245 26.26 13.81 17.37
C GLY A 245 26.57 12.75 18.44
N LEU A 246 25.61 11.87 18.75
CA LEU A 246 25.85 10.75 19.70
C LEU A 246 26.87 9.75 19.15
N ILE A 247 26.82 9.42 17.86
CA ILE A 247 27.85 8.57 17.23
C ILE A 247 29.21 9.26 17.29
N GLY A 248 29.26 10.56 17.03
CA GLY A 248 30.49 11.36 17.15
C GLY A 248 31.06 11.40 18.57
N LEU A 249 30.20 11.49 19.59
CA LEU A 249 30.58 11.39 21.00
C LEU A 249 31.26 10.04 21.32
N VAL A 250 30.64 8.93 20.90
CA VAL A 250 31.16 7.58 21.16
C VAL A 250 32.52 7.41 20.47
N LEU A 251 32.61 7.78 19.19
CA LEU A 251 33.87 7.69 18.43
C LEU A 251 34.95 8.61 19.00
N GLY A 252 34.59 9.83 19.39
CA GLY A 252 35.50 10.77 20.05
C GLY A 252 35.99 10.27 21.41
N GLY A 253 35.10 9.64 22.20
CA GLY A 253 35.46 8.99 23.47
C GLY A 253 36.43 7.84 23.28
N LEU A 254 36.16 6.95 22.32
CA LEU A 254 37.09 5.87 21.97
C LEU A 254 38.43 6.40 21.46
N ALA A 255 38.45 7.42 20.65
CA ALA A 255 39.69 8.06 20.19
C ALA A 255 40.49 8.69 21.34
N ALA A 256 39.81 9.33 22.31
CA ALA A 256 40.47 9.86 23.49
C ALA A 256 41.14 8.76 24.36
N LEU A 257 40.52 7.61 24.52
CA LEU A 257 41.03 6.47 25.26
C LEU A 257 42.21 5.77 24.55
N LEU A 258 42.15 5.70 23.21
CA LEU A 258 43.18 5.02 22.41
C LEU A 258 44.35 5.92 22.07
N TRP A 259 44.26 7.25 22.29
CA TRP A 259 45.26 8.24 21.87
C TRP A 259 46.65 7.93 22.37
N ASP A 260 46.80 7.50 23.62
CA ASP A 260 48.13 7.20 24.21
C ASP A 260 48.78 5.99 23.57
N ARG A 261 48.01 5.00 23.18
CA ARG A 261 48.50 3.80 22.48
C ARG A 261 48.94 4.17 21.05
N VAL A 262 48.16 4.97 20.37
CA VAL A 262 48.45 5.43 19.00
C VAL A 262 49.65 6.37 18.99
N ALA A 263 49.72 7.33 19.90
CA ALA A 263 50.85 8.24 20.05
C ALA A 263 52.16 7.51 20.32
N ALA A 264 52.17 6.49 21.19
CA ALA A 264 53.31 5.66 21.48
C ALA A 264 53.78 4.87 20.24
N VAL A 265 52.89 4.34 19.44
CA VAL A 265 53.21 3.63 18.16
C VAL A 265 53.80 4.56 17.13
N VAL A 266 53.22 5.77 16.97
CA VAL A 266 53.70 6.78 16.00
C VAL A 266 55.08 7.31 16.40
N ALA A 267 55.30 7.53 17.72
CA ALA A 267 56.61 7.96 18.22
C ALA A 267 57.72 6.94 17.95
N ARG A 268 57.43 5.64 18.11
CA ARG A 268 58.39 4.56 17.78
C ARG A 268 58.71 4.49 16.28
N ARG A 269 57.77 4.85 15.39
CA ARG A 269 58.09 4.86 13.94
C ARG A 269 58.91 6.05 13.50
N ARG A 270 58.95 7.14 14.28
CA ARG A 270 59.78 8.33 13.95
C ARG A 270 61.22 8.23 14.48
N SER A 271 61.53 7.24 15.29
CA SER A 271 62.86 7.01 15.89
C SER A 271 63.64 5.90 15.18
N VAL A 272 63.14 5.38 14.06
CA VAL A 272 63.81 4.48 13.13
C VAL A 272 64.01 5.24 11.79
#